data_843ed1a66e732940b355f78fcdbc63c2
#
_entry.id   843ed1a66e732940b355f78fcdbc63c2
#
_cell.length_a   1.000
_cell.length_b   1.000
_cell.length_c   1.000
_cell.angle_alpha   90.00
_cell.angle_beta   90.00
_cell.angle_gamma   90.00
#
_symmetry.space_group_name_H-M   'P 1'
#
loop_
_entity.id
_entity.type
_entity.pdbx_description
1 polymer ?
#
loop_
_entity_poly.entity_id
_entity_poly.type
_entity_poly.pdbx_seq_one_letter_code
_entity_poly.pdbx_strand_id
1 'polypeptide(L)'
;MADNADSKVIWMDGELIPFASANVHVLSHSLHYGSAAFEGIRAYETADGRTAIYRAAEHMDRFQRSVRIFGGSIPYTSAELTAATATLIRANGFKSCYIRPLAYIGHETRGLKLPKEPHIHVAIATWNWGKYLGDAAMQKGIKTCIASFRRPDVSSSLPWAKLSGSYLNSIMARREATLGGYDEAILLDQQGYLAEGSGENIFIVEKGNLVTPTTGAILMGITRDAIFTLAKSHGLSVVEQQITRNRLYEADEVFFTGTAAEITPVTSIDGRAIGTGVPGPVTLRLAKSFEQSTRGELSDFNSWLTYV
;
A
#
# COMPACT_ATOMS: atom_id res chain seq x y z
N MET A 1 -14.78 8.10 13.70
CA MET A 1 -14.73 8.43 12.26
C MET A 1 -13.68 9.50 12.13
N ALA A 2 -12.60 9.28 11.39
CA ALA A 2 -11.68 10.36 11.08
C ALA A 2 -12.47 11.38 10.26
N ASP A 3 -12.55 12.60 10.78
CA ASP A 3 -13.19 13.72 10.09
C ASP A 3 -12.41 13.96 8.78
N ASN A 4 -13.00 13.60 7.63
CA ASN A 4 -12.48 13.95 6.31
C ASN A 4 -12.59 15.47 6.02
N ALA A 5 -12.71 16.27 7.07
CA ALA A 5 -13.00 17.71 7.02
C ALA A 5 -11.89 18.55 6.39
N ASP A 6 -10.73 17.97 6.08
CA ASP A 6 -9.59 18.73 5.58
C ASP A 6 -9.56 18.89 4.06
N SER A 7 -10.20 18.00 3.29
CA SER A 7 -10.21 18.08 1.82
C SER A 7 -11.31 19.03 1.32
N LYS A 8 -10.93 20.04 0.56
CA LYS A 8 -11.84 21.01 -0.04
C LYS A 8 -12.33 20.55 -1.41
N VAL A 9 -11.43 19.95 -2.17
CA VAL A 9 -11.65 19.52 -3.55
C VAL A 9 -11.10 18.12 -3.81
N ILE A 10 -11.68 17.47 -4.82
CA ILE A 10 -11.26 16.20 -5.41
C ILE A 10 -10.93 16.47 -6.88
N TRP A 11 -9.90 15.85 -7.42
CA TRP A 11 -9.68 15.80 -8.86
C TRP A 11 -10.49 14.65 -9.46
N MET A 12 -11.31 14.90 -10.46
CA MET A 12 -12.18 13.89 -11.08
C MET A 12 -12.29 14.17 -12.58
N ASP A 13 -11.93 13.21 -13.41
CA ASP A 13 -12.02 13.24 -14.88
C ASP A 13 -11.46 14.52 -15.54
N GLY A 14 -10.36 15.06 -15.00
CA GLY A 14 -9.68 16.23 -15.56
C GLY A 14 -9.93 17.53 -14.79
N GLU A 15 -10.86 17.56 -13.85
CA GLU A 15 -11.29 18.79 -13.17
C GLU A 15 -11.13 18.69 -11.64
N LEU A 16 -10.92 19.83 -11.00
CA LEU A 16 -11.05 19.98 -9.55
C LEU A 16 -12.50 20.30 -9.21
N ILE A 17 -13.18 19.41 -8.52
CA ILE A 17 -14.57 19.61 -8.09
C ILE A 17 -14.66 19.70 -6.57
N PRO A 18 -15.68 20.39 -6.01
CA PRO A 18 -15.89 20.41 -4.56
C PRO A 18 -16.01 19.00 -3.99
N PHE A 19 -15.44 18.75 -2.81
CA PHE A 19 -15.49 17.45 -2.13
C PHE A 19 -16.90 16.87 -2.05
N ALA A 20 -17.88 17.69 -1.68
CA ALA A 20 -19.29 17.27 -1.57
C ALA A 20 -19.94 16.90 -2.93
N SER A 21 -19.36 17.31 -4.04
CA SER A 21 -19.85 17.03 -5.40
C SER A 21 -19.21 15.77 -6.00
N ALA A 22 -18.18 15.19 -5.38
CA ALA A 22 -17.50 14.00 -5.86
C ALA A 22 -18.34 12.73 -5.55
N ASN A 23 -19.46 12.59 -6.24
CA ASN A 23 -20.41 11.50 -6.04
C ASN A 23 -20.41 10.55 -7.25
N VAL A 24 -20.69 9.28 -7.00
CA VAL A 24 -20.88 8.27 -8.04
C VAL A 24 -22.31 7.71 -7.96
N HIS A 25 -22.86 7.36 -9.12
CA HIS A 25 -24.20 6.81 -9.18
C HIS A 25 -24.24 5.41 -8.53
N VAL A 26 -25.31 5.08 -7.82
CA VAL A 26 -25.50 3.80 -7.13
C VAL A 26 -25.38 2.59 -8.08
N LEU A 27 -25.70 2.76 -9.37
CA LEU A 27 -25.57 1.73 -10.40
C LEU A 27 -24.15 1.64 -10.99
N SER A 28 -23.18 2.36 -10.45
CA SER A 28 -21.80 2.24 -10.92
C SER A 28 -21.33 0.78 -10.84
N HIS A 29 -20.84 0.23 -11.96
CA HIS A 29 -20.42 -1.16 -12.10
C HIS A 29 -19.39 -1.56 -11.02
N SER A 30 -18.50 -0.64 -10.69
CA SER A 30 -17.49 -0.87 -9.66
C SER A 30 -18.06 -1.07 -8.26
N LEU A 31 -19.21 -0.46 -7.92
CA LEU A 31 -19.89 -0.67 -6.64
C LEU A 31 -20.50 -2.07 -6.53
N HIS A 32 -20.93 -2.64 -7.66
CA HIS A 32 -21.56 -3.96 -7.68
C HIS A 32 -20.55 -5.10 -7.81
N TYR A 33 -19.45 -4.90 -8.55
CA TYR A 33 -18.58 -5.99 -8.98
C TYR A 33 -17.10 -5.78 -8.60
N GLY A 34 -16.75 -4.67 -7.91
CA GLY A 34 -15.37 -4.38 -7.54
C GLY A 34 -14.45 -4.08 -8.72
N SER A 35 -15.01 -3.70 -9.88
CA SER A 35 -14.31 -3.43 -11.14
C SER A 35 -13.62 -2.06 -11.13
N ALA A 36 -12.64 -1.90 -10.26
CA ALA A 36 -11.84 -0.71 -10.12
C ALA A 36 -10.39 -1.04 -9.81
N ALA A 37 -9.47 -0.17 -10.24
CA ALA A 37 -8.09 -0.17 -9.83
C ALA A 37 -7.82 1.08 -8.96
N PHE A 38 -6.93 0.97 -7.98
CA PHE A 38 -6.60 2.11 -7.14
C PHE A 38 -5.13 2.14 -6.75
N GLU A 39 -4.69 3.27 -6.24
CA GLU A 39 -3.39 3.42 -5.62
C GLU A 39 -3.49 3.95 -4.19
N GLY A 40 -2.42 3.79 -3.46
CA GLY A 40 -2.17 4.43 -2.19
C GLY A 40 -0.77 5.04 -2.23
N ILE A 41 -0.70 6.36 -2.14
CA ILE A 41 0.53 7.14 -2.23
C ILE A 41 0.59 8.07 -1.03
N ARG A 42 1.78 8.48 -0.63
CA ARG A 42 1.95 9.54 0.38
C ARG A 42 2.75 10.70 -0.15
N ALA A 43 2.34 11.89 0.25
CA ALA A 43 3.17 13.08 0.24
C ALA A 43 3.63 13.38 1.67
N TYR A 44 4.87 13.85 1.80
CA TYR A 44 5.50 14.16 3.06
C TYR A 44 6.03 15.60 3.05
N GLU A 45 5.97 16.26 4.20
CA GLU A 45 6.73 17.47 4.44
C GLU A 45 8.22 17.11 4.58
N THR A 46 9.02 17.63 3.68
CA THR A 46 10.48 17.41 3.67
C THR A 46 11.20 18.27 4.70
N ALA A 47 12.44 17.96 5.02
CA ALA A 47 13.23 18.68 6.04
C ALA A 47 13.40 20.18 5.74
N ASP A 48 13.31 20.59 4.47
CA ASP A 48 13.35 21.99 4.02
C ASP A 48 11.96 22.67 3.99
N GLY A 49 10.90 21.99 4.49
CA GLY A 49 9.54 22.53 4.61
C GLY A 49 8.70 22.48 3.34
N ARG A 50 9.23 21.93 2.23
CA ARG A 50 8.46 21.66 1.02
C ARG A 50 7.63 20.38 1.16
N THR A 51 6.68 20.21 0.27
CA THR A 51 5.92 18.96 0.15
C THR A 51 6.47 18.14 -1.01
N ALA A 52 6.68 16.85 -0.81
CA ALA A 52 7.08 15.94 -1.89
C ALA A 52 6.23 14.66 -1.89
N ILE A 53 5.81 14.24 -3.08
CA ILE A 53 5.14 12.94 -3.30
C ILE A 53 6.23 11.88 -3.40
N TYR A 54 6.15 10.85 -2.56
CA TYR A 54 7.14 9.78 -2.53
C TYR A 54 6.87 8.74 -3.63
N ARG A 55 7.88 8.48 -4.47
CA ARG A 55 7.85 7.48 -5.57
C ARG A 55 6.64 7.67 -6.51
N ALA A 56 6.31 8.94 -6.83
CA ALA A 56 5.11 9.29 -7.61
C ALA A 56 5.06 8.56 -8.96
N ALA A 57 6.16 8.54 -9.71
CA ALA A 57 6.21 7.92 -11.04
C ALA A 57 5.88 6.42 -10.97
N GLU A 58 6.52 5.68 -10.07
CA GLU A 58 6.33 4.24 -9.95
C GLU A 58 4.91 3.88 -9.48
N HIS A 59 4.32 4.71 -8.62
CA HIS A 59 2.93 4.54 -8.22
C HIS A 59 1.97 4.77 -9.38
N MET A 60 2.15 5.85 -10.16
CA MET A 60 1.29 6.13 -11.31
C MET A 60 1.47 5.09 -12.43
N ASP A 61 2.68 4.59 -12.64
CA ASP A 61 2.94 3.51 -13.58
C ASP A 61 2.28 2.19 -13.15
N ARG A 62 2.30 1.88 -11.83
CA ARG A 62 1.58 0.71 -11.31
C ARG A 62 0.07 0.90 -11.40
N PHE A 63 -0.45 2.10 -11.16
CA PHE A 63 -1.85 2.41 -11.36
C PHE A 63 -2.31 2.12 -12.79
N GLN A 64 -1.61 2.65 -13.78
CA GLN A 64 -1.87 2.37 -15.20
C GLN A 64 -1.73 0.89 -15.54
N ARG A 65 -0.69 0.22 -15.02
CA ARG A 65 -0.51 -1.22 -15.21
C ARG A 65 -1.69 -2.00 -14.63
N SER A 66 -2.20 -1.63 -13.46
CA SER A 66 -3.37 -2.27 -12.86
C SER A 66 -4.61 -2.12 -13.73
N VAL A 67 -4.82 -0.94 -14.32
CA VAL A 67 -5.92 -0.70 -15.28
C VAL A 67 -5.76 -1.57 -16.54
N ARG A 68 -4.55 -1.65 -17.11
CA ARG A 68 -4.29 -2.51 -18.29
C ARG A 68 -4.48 -4.00 -18.00
N ILE A 69 -4.03 -4.49 -16.84
CA ILE A 69 -4.23 -5.89 -16.41
C ILE A 69 -5.72 -6.20 -16.25
N PHE A 70 -6.50 -5.24 -15.77
CA PHE A 70 -7.96 -5.33 -15.69
C PHE A 70 -8.65 -5.33 -17.07
N GLY A 71 -7.94 -4.98 -18.14
CA GLY A 71 -8.46 -4.94 -19.51
C GLY A 71 -9.00 -3.58 -19.96
N GLY A 72 -8.56 -2.49 -19.31
CA GLY A 72 -8.96 -1.13 -19.63
C GLY A 72 -7.80 -0.20 -19.97
N SER A 73 -8.14 1.05 -20.29
CA SER A 73 -7.20 2.16 -20.45
C SER A 73 -7.79 3.45 -19.88
N ILE A 74 -6.94 4.37 -19.48
CA ILE A 74 -7.33 5.72 -19.04
C ILE A 74 -6.63 6.75 -19.92
N PRO A 75 -7.27 7.92 -20.19
CA PRO A 75 -6.76 8.91 -21.15
C PRO A 75 -5.68 9.83 -20.56
N TYR A 76 -5.00 9.40 -19.50
CA TYR A 76 -3.99 10.20 -18.80
C TYR A 76 -2.68 9.43 -18.72
N THR A 77 -1.55 10.10 -18.94
CA THR A 77 -0.21 9.58 -18.69
C THR A 77 0.13 9.62 -17.21
N SER A 78 1.16 8.87 -16.79
CA SER A 78 1.67 8.92 -15.41
C SER A 78 2.13 10.33 -15.01
N ALA A 79 2.71 11.08 -15.94
CA ALA A 79 3.16 12.45 -15.73
C ALA A 79 1.97 13.41 -15.50
N GLU A 80 0.90 13.31 -16.30
CA GLU A 80 -0.32 14.10 -16.14
C GLU A 80 -1.03 13.81 -14.82
N LEU A 81 -1.14 12.54 -14.43
CA LEU A 81 -1.70 12.15 -13.15
C LEU A 81 -0.86 12.67 -11.96
N THR A 82 0.47 12.66 -12.10
CA THR A 82 1.37 13.23 -11.09
C THR A 82 1.18 14.74 -10.98
N ALA A 83 1.08 15.45 -12.09
CA ALA A 83 0.83 16.90 -12.12
C ALA A 83 -0.55 17.26 -11.54
N ALA A 84 -1.59 16.47 -11.88
CA ALA A 84 -2.93 16.62 -11.32
C ALA A 84 -2.92 16.42 -9.80
N THR A 85 -2.18 15.41 -9.32
CA THR A 85 -2.00 15.15 -7.88
C THR A 85 -1.31 16.32 -7.18
N ALA A 86 -0.23 16.86 -7.74
CA ALA A 86 0.46 18.00 -7.18
C ALA A 86 -0.46 19.25 -7.11
N THR A 87 -1.23 19.47 -8.15
CA THR A 87 -2.25 20.56 -8.18
C THR A 87 -3.32 20.36 -7.11
N LEU A 88 -3.82 19.14 -6.94
CA LEU A 88 -4.80 18.80 -5.91
C LEU A 88 -4.25 19.01 -4.47
N ILE A 89 -3.01 18.62 -4.22
CA ILE A 89 -2.34 18.82 -2.91
C ILE A 89 -2.26 20.31 -2.59
N ARG A 90 -1.81 21.14 -3.56
CA ARG A 90 -1.77 22.60 -3.40
C ARG A 90 -3.15 23.21 -3.14
N ALA A 91 -4.17 22.80 -3.90
CA ALA A 91 -5.54 23.29 -3.74
C ALA A 91 -6.14 22.96 -2.37
N ASN A 92 -5.82 21.80 -1.80
CA ASN A 92 -6.24 21.40 -0.47
C ASN A 92 -5.34 21.98 0.66
N GLY A 93 -4.12 22.45 0.34
CA GLY A 93 -3.20 23.07 1.30
C GLY A 93 -2.46 22.09 2.19
N PHE A 94 -2.30 20.84 1.76
CA PHE A 94 -1.62 19.81 2.56
C PHE A 94 -0.10 19.94 2.49
N LYS A 95 0.57 19.78 3.62
CA LYS A 95 2.01 19.58 3.74
C LYS A 95 2.39 18.09 3.70
N SER A 96 1.59 17.27 4.38
CA SER A 96 1.65 15.81 4.29
C SER A 96 0.25 15.28 4.12
N CYS A 97 0.06 14.29 3.26
CA CYS A 97 -1.25 13.69 3.04
C CYS A 97 -1.15 12.27 2.45
N TYR A 98 -2.23 11.53 2.58
CA TYR A 98 -2.47 10.33 1.81
C TYR A 98 -3.17 10.70 0.50
N ILE A 99 -2.82 9.99 -0.56
CA ILE A 99 -3.31 10.23 -1.93
C ILE A 99 -3.91 8.92 -2.44
N ARG A 100 -5.15 8.98 -2.93
CA ARG A 100 -5.90 7.84 -3.45
C ARG A 100 -6.34 8.07 -4.89
N PRO A 101 -5.52 7.72 -5.88
CA PRO A 101 -6.00 7.54 -7.25
C PRO A 101 -6.96 6.35 -7.32
N LEU A 102 -8.03 6.50 -8.07
CA LEU A 102 -9.05 5.49 -8.32
C LEU A 102 -9.45 5.54 -9.80
N ALA A 103 -9.41 4.40 -10.48
CA ALA A 103 -9.96 4.19 -11.81
C ALA A 103 -11.12 3.22 -11.70
N TYR A 104 -12.32 3.60 -12.14
CA TYR A 104 -13.52 2.83 -11.92
C TYR A 104 -14.46 2.85 -13.13
N ILE A 105 -15.23 1.76 -13.30
CA ILE A 105 -16.29 1.69 -14.30
C ILE A 105 -17.57 2.26 -13.69
N GLY A 106 -18.15 3.25 -14.36
CA GLY A 106 -19.36 3.96 -13.95
C GLY A 106 -20.66 3.17 -14.21
N HIS A 107 -21.75 3.90 -14.33
CA HIS A 107 -23.11 3.33 -14.52
C HIS A 107 -23.49 3.09 -15.99
N GLU A 108 -22.62 3.48 -16.91
CA GLU A 108 -22.80 3.32 -18.36
C GLU A 108 -22.74 1.83 -18.78
N THR A 109 -22.03 1.03 -17.98
CA THR A 109 -21.92 -0.42 -18.17
C THR A 109 -22.69 -1.17 -17.09
N ARG A 110 -23.43 -2.21 -17.50
CA ARG A 110 -24.23 -3.06 -16.59
C ARG A 110 -23.97 -4.54 -16.88
N GLY A 111 -24.00 -5.35 -15.80
CA GLY A 111 -23.80 -6.80 -15.88
C GLY A 111 -22.36 -7.19 -16.15
N LEU A 112 -22.08 -8.48 -16.24
CA LEU A 112 -20.70 -9.01 -16.31
C LEU A 112 -20.04 -8.86 -17.69
N LYS A 113 -20.82 -8.62 -18.75
CA LYS A 113 -20.29 -8.47 -20.10
C LYS A 113 -19.79 -7.03 -20.27
N LEU A 114 -18.51 -6.83 -20.15
CA LEU A 114 -17.89 -5.54 -20.45
C LEU A 114 -17.83 -5.28 -21.95
N PRO A 115 -17.96 -4.03 -22.41
CA PRO A 115 -17.61 -3.65 -23.78
C PRO A 115 -16.11 -3.87 -24.01
N LYS A 116 -15.69 -3.96 -25.28
CA LYS A 116 -14.29 -4.16 -25.65
C LYS A 116 -13.41 -3.03 -25.09
N GLU A 117 -13.93 -1.82 -25.05
CA GLU A 117 -13.29 -0.62 -24.50
C GLU A 117 -14.25 -0.01 -23.46
N PRO A 118 -14.17 -0.42 -22.20
CA PRO A 118 -15.03 0.14 -21.17
C PRO A 118 -14.64 1.60 -20.89
N HIS A 119 -15.62 2.47 -20.70
CA HIS A 119 -15.37 3.82 -20.20
C HIS A 119 -14.91 3.73 -18.74
N ILE A 120 -13.75 4.29 -18.46
CA ILE A 120 -13.13 4.26 -17.12
C ILE A 120 -12.97 5.70 -16.63
N HIS A 121 -13.66 6.02 -15.56
CA HIS A 121 -13.51 7.27 -14.83
C HIS A 121 -12.26 7.25 -13.95
N VAL A 122 -11.65 8.42 -13.73
CA VAL A 122 -10.50 8.57 -12.86
C VAL A 122 -10.75 9.65 -11.83
N ALA A 123 -10.55 9.32 -10.56
CA ALA A 123 -10.58 10.28 -9.47
C ALA A 123 -9.29 10.22 -8.65
N ILE A 124 -8.86 11.35 -8.09
CA ILE A 124 -7.76 11.43 -7.15
C ILE A 124 -8.26 12.16 -5.91
N ALA A 125 -8.25 11.49 -4.76
CA ALA A 125 -8.58 12.07 -3.48
C ALA A 125 -7.32 12.24 -2.61
N THR A 126 -7.31 13.26 -1.76
CA THR A 126 -6.25 13.45 -0.76
C THR A 126 -6.88 13.74 0.61
N TRP A 127 -6.26 13.27 1.68
CA TRP A 127 -6.70 13.58 3.04
C TRP A 127 -5.54 13.44 4.03
N ASN A 128 -5.66 14.09 5.18
CA ASN A 128 -4.74 13.89 6.27
C ASN A 128 -4.99 12.51 6.88
N TRP A 129 -4.00 11.62 6.78
CA TRP A 129 -4.07 10.31 7.38
C TRP A 129 -2.80 10.06 8.20
N GLY A 130 -2.95 10.07 9.51
CA GLY A 130 -1.88 9.73 10.45
C GLY A 130 -1.27 8.36 10.17
N LYS A 131 -0.48 7.84 11.07
CA LYS A 131 0.10 6.50 10.93
C LYS A 131 -1.01 5.45 11.02
N TYR A 132 -1.10 4.61 10.00
CA TYR A 132 -2.17 3.61 9.82
C TYR A 132 -2.33 2.65 10.99
N LEU A 133 -1.21 2.21 11.57
CA LEU A 133 -1.19 1.31 12.73
C LEU A 133 -0.95 2.03 14.07
N GLY A 134 -1.02 3.36 14.06
CA GLY A 134 -0.84 4.22 15.25
C GLY A 134 0.62 4.56 15.56
N ASP A 135 0.81 5.67 16.29
CA ASP A 135 2.17 6.17 16.60
C ASP A 135 2.96 5.23 17.52
N ALA A 136 2.29 4.46 18.35
CA ALA A 136 2.92 3.50 19.25
C ALA A 136 3.45 2.25 18.54
N ALA A 137 2.98 1.96 17.31
CA ALA A 137 3.38 0.75 16.57
C ALA A 137 4.88 0.68 16.30
N MET A 138 5.54 1.81 16.01
CA MET A 138 6.98 1.85 15.80
C MET A 138 7.78 1.55 17.08
N GLN A 139 7.28 2.01 18.23
CA GLN A 139 7.99 1.87 19.50
C GLN A 139 7.76 0.51 20.16
N LYS A 140 6.53 -0.03 20.06
CA LYS A 140 6.11 -1.26 20.76
C LYS A 140 6.00 -2.46 19.82
N GLY A 141 5.97 -2.24 18.50
CA GLY A 141 5.56 -3.24 17.53
C GLY A 141 4.08 -3.57 17.62
N ILE A 142 3.62 -4.42 16.72
CA ILE A 142 2.23 -4.88 16.64
C ILE A 142 2.11 -6.38 16.88
N LYS A 143 0.91 -6.81 17.27
CA LYS A 143 0.53 -8.21 17.44
C LYS A 143 -0.28 -8.66 16.23
N THR A 144 0.11 -9.77 15.64
CA THR A 144 -0.54 -10.31 14.44
C THR A 144 -0.99 -11.76 14.65
N CYS A 145 -1.89 -12.21 13.79
CA CYS A 145 -2.21 -13.64 13.68
C CYS A 145 -2.15 -14.10 12.23
N ILE A 146 -1.91 -15.37 12.02
CA ILE A 146 -2.11 -16.00 10.71
C ILE A 146 -3.60 -16.24 10.53
N ALA A 147 -4.22 -15.52 9.58
CA ALA A 147 -5.63 -15.62 9.28
C ALA A 147 -6.01 -16.99 8.70
N SER A 148 -7.27 -17.38 8.87
CA SER A 148 -7.85 -18.55 8.19
C SER A 148 -8.01 -18.31 6.69
N PHE A 149 -8.20 -17.05 6.28
CA PHE A 149 -8.22 -16.63 4.88
C PHE A 149 -6.83 -16.73 4.26
N ARG A 150 -6.77 -17.28 3.05
CA ARG A 150 -5.54 -17.36 2.26
C ARG A 150 -5.60 -16.37 1.09
N ARG A 151 -4.45 -15.97 0.58
CA ARG A 151 -4.41 -15.24 -0.69
C ARG A 151 -5.00 -16.11 -1.80
N PRO A 152 -5.87 -15.55 -2.67
CA PRO A 152 -6.39 -16.28 -3.82
C PRO A 152 -5.23 -16.81 -4.68
N ASP A 153 -5.44 -17.97 -5.29
CA ASP A 153 -4.47 -18.55 -6.19
C ASP A 153 -4.20 -17.63 -7.39
N VAL A 154 -2.98 -17.65 -7.91
CA VAL A 154 -2.59 -16.84 -9.06
C VAL A 154 -3.35 -17.17 -10.33
N SER A 155 -3.92 -18.38 -10.42
CA SER A 155 -4.80 -18.80 -11.52
C SER A 155 -6.22 -18.20 -11.42
N SER A 156 -6.62 -17.71 -10.24
CA SER A 156 -7.96 -17.16 -9.96
C SER A 156 -7.93 -15.68 -9.56
N SER A 157 -6.77 -15.05 -9.55
CA SER A 157 -6.58 -13.65 -9.15
C SER A 157 -5.52 -12.96 -9.97
N LEU A 158 -5.42 -11.64 -9.84
CA LEU A 158 -4.45 -10.80 -10.53
C LEU A 158 -3.60 -10.06 -9.48
N PRO A 159 -2.70 -10.75 -8.74
CA PRO A 159 -2.03 -10.18 -7.56
C PRO A 159 -1.13 -8.98 -7.88
N TRP A 160 -0.64 -8.85 -9.12
CA TRP A 160 0.19 -7.71 -9.55
C TRP A 160 -0.62 -6.47 -9.90
N ALA A 161 -1.94 -6.57 -9.97
CA ALA A 161 -2.85 -5.44 -10.16
C ALA A 161 -3.52 -5.07 -8.83
N LYS A 162 -3.48 -3.78 -8.49
CA LYS A 162 -4.10 -3.26 -7.26
C LYS A 162 -5.59 -2.98 -7.53
N LEU A 163 -6.40 -4.07 -7.51
CA LEU A 163 -7.82 -4.05 -7.86
C LEU A 163 -8.70 -4.05 -6.61
N SER A 164 -9.75 -3.22 -6.61
CA SER A 164 -10.69 -3.08 -5.48
C SER A 164 -11.35 -4.41 -5.10
N GLY A 165 -11.75 -5.22 -6.08
CA GLY A 165 -12.40 -6.51 -5.83
C GLY A 165 -11.52 -7.51 -5.07
N SER A 166 -10.21 -7.43 -5.22
CA SER A 166 -9.25 -8.31 -4.51
C SER A 166 -9.17 -7.98 -3.01
N TYR A 167 -9.56 -6.77 -2.61
CA TYR A 167 -9.44 -6.30 -1.21
C TYR A 167 -10.52 -6.85 -0.28
N LEU A 168 -11.57 -7.48 -0.79
CA LEU A 168 -12.54 -8.16 0.06
C LEU A 168 -11.85 -9.27 0.89
N ASN A 169 -10.96 -10.06 0.27
CA ASN A 169 -10.15 -11.06 0.96
C ASN A 169 -9.30 -10.43 2.09
N SER A 170 -8.65 -9.31 1.82
CA SER A 170 -7.86 -8.55 2.80
C SER A 170 -8.74 -8.04 3.97
N ILE A 171 -9.92 -7.49 3.66
CA ILE A 171 -10.86 -6.98 4.67
C ILE A 171 -11.34 -8.11 5.59
N MET A 172 -11.65 -9.29 5.03
CA MET A 172 -12.11 -10.44 5.82
C MET A 172 -11.00 -10.97 6.74
N ALA A 173 -9.77 -11.10 6.24
CA ALA A 173 -8.63 -11.50 7.05
C ALA A 173 -8.33 -10.47 8.17
N ARG A 174 -8.35 -9.18 7.85
CA ARG A 174 -8.16 -8.11 8.84
C ARG A 174 -9.26 -8.13 9.90
N ARG A 175 -10.51 -8.32 9.50
CA ARG A 175 -11.65 -8.42 10.42
C ARG A 175 -11.50 -9.61 11.38
N GLU A 176 -11.08 -10.79 10.88
CA GLU A 176 -10.79 -11.96 11.71
C GLU A 176 -9.72 -11.63 12.77
N ALA A 177 -8.59 -11.04 12.36
CA ALA A 177 -7.54 -10.61 13.28
C ALA A 177 -8.06 -9.63 14.35
N THR A 178 -8.81 -8.61 13.93
CA THR A 178 -9.37 -7.60 14.85
C THR A 178 -10.33 -8.22 15.87
N LEU A 179 -11.19 -9.15 15.45
CA LEU A 179 -12.11 -9.87 16.36
C LEU A 179 -11.34 -10.79 17.31
N GLY A 180 -10.18 -11.29 16.91
CA GLY A 180 -9.26 -12.07 17.73
C GLY A 180 -8.37 -11.24 18.67
N GLY A 181 -8.49 -9.90 18.65
CA GLY A 181 -7.69 -8.99 19.50
C GLY A 181 -6.27 -8.74 18.97
N TYR A 182 -6.04 -8.95 17.67
CA TYR A 182 -4.78 -8.68 16.98
C TYR A 182 -4.86 -7.36 16.19
N ASP A 183 -3.70 -6.76 15.99
CA ASP A 183 -3.58 -5.49 15.26
C ASP A 183 -3.60 -5.67 13.76
N GLU A 184 -3.12 -6.81 13.21
CA GLU A 184 -3.06 -7.09 11.78
C GLU A 184 -3.08 -8.60 11.49
N ALA A 185 -3.47 -8.96 10.26
CA ALA A 185 -3.49 -10.33 9.75
C ALA A 185 -2.28 -10.63 8.87
N ILE A 186 -1.73 -11.83 9.01
CA ILE A 186 -0.79 -12.43 8.07
C ILE A 186 -1.55 -13.46 7.23
N LEU A 187 -1.43 -13.38 5.91
CA LEU A 187 -2.03 -14.34 4.99
C LEU A 187 -0.95 -15.28 4.43
N LEU A 188 -1.34 -16.54 4.32
CA LEU A 188 -0.58 -17.54 3.58
C LEU A 188 -1.14 -17.67 2.15
N ASP A 189 -0.33 -18.19 1.24
CA ASP A 189 -0.78 -18.61 -0.08
C ASP A 189 -1.54 -19.95 -0.03
N GLN A 190 -1.98 -20.46 -1.18
CA GLN A 190 -2.73 -21.71 -1.27
C GLN A 190 -1.90 -22.94 -0.92
N GLN A 191 -0.56 -22.86 -1.03
CA GLN A 191 0.38 -23.91 -0.67
C GLN A 191 0.78 -23.88 0.82
N GLY A 192 0.36 -22.84 1.56
CA GLY A 192 0.65 -22.67 2.98
C GLY A 192 1.96 -21.93 3.27
N TYR A 193 2.56 -21.32 2.26
CA TYR A 193 3.71 -20.44 2.46
C TYR A 193 3.24 -19.03 2.81
N LEU A 194 4.09 -18.28 3.50
CA LEU A 194 3.89 -16.86 3.81
C LEU A 194 3.70 -16.07 2.53
N ALA A 195 2.65 -15.25 2.49
CA ALA A 195 2.39 -14.34 1.37
C ALA A 195 2.63 -12.89 1.80
N GLU A 196 1.69 -12.26 2.44
CA GLU A 196 1.76 -10.85 2.83
C GLU A 196 0.78 -10.55 3.98
N GLY A 197 0.75 -9.31 4.47
CA GLY A 197 -0.29 -8.83 5.38
C GLY A 197 -1.61 -8.58 4.66
N SER A 198 -2.61 -8.01 5.35
CA SER A 198 -3.89 -7.68 4.72
C SER A 198 -3.75 -6.56 3.68
N GLY A 199 -2.84 -5.61 3.89
CA GLY A 199 -2.55 -4.49 2.98
C GLY A 199 -1.06 -4.16 2.85
N GLU A 200 -0.16 -4.99 3.36
CA GLU A 200 1.27 -4.78 3.47
C GLU A 200 2.07 -6.00 2.99
N ASN A 201 3.26 -5.78 2.43
CA ASN A 201 4.23 -6.85 2.25
C ASN A 201 4.93 -7.16 3.58
N ILE A 202 5.55 -8.33 3.67
CA ILE A 202 6.20 -8.81 4.89
C ILE A 202 7.65 -9.18 4.64
N PHE A 203 8.50 -8.89 5.61
CA PHE A 203 9.90 -9.32 5.68
C PHE A 203 10.14 -10.02 7.00
N ILE A 204 11.03 -10.99 6.98
CA ILE A 204 11.65 -11.58 8.18
C ILE A 204 13.14 -11.30 8.17
N VAL A 205 13.74 -11.21 9.34
CA VAL A 205 15.19 -11.15 9.53
C VAL A 205 15.65 -12.48 10.11
N GLU A 206 16.63 -13.09 9.47
CA GLU A 206 17.27 -14.34 9.91
C GLU A 206 18.78 -14.15 9.84
N LYS A 207 19.46 -14.28 10.99
CA LYS A 207 20.92 -14.13 11.10
C LYS A 207 21.45 -12.86 10.42
N GLY A 208 20.71 -11.76 10.60
CA GLY A 208 21.05 -10.45 10.04
C GLY A 208 20.72 -10.24 8.55
N ASN A 209 20.17 -11.24 7.86
CA ASN A 209 19.73 -11.13 6.46
C ASN A 209 18.22 -10.94 6.37
N LEU A 210 17.79 -10.22 5.34
CA LEU A 210 16.38 -10.04 5.04
C LEU A 210 15.88 -11.13 4.11
N VAL A 211 14.74 -11.71 4.45
CA VAL A 211 14.03 -12.66 3.59
C VAL A 211 12.58 -12.19 3.43
N THR A 212 12.06 -12.27 2.22
CA THR A 212 10.68 -11.88 1.90
C THR A 212 10.06 -12.88 0.94
N PRO A 213 8.75 -13.06 0.93
CA PRO A 213 8.09 -13.97 0.00
C PRO A 213 8.37 -13.63 -1.47
N THR A 214 8.38 -14.67 -2.31
CA THR A 214 8.45 -14.52 -3.76
C THR A 214 7.21 -13.82 -4.33
N THR A 215 7.34 -13.21 -5.49
CA THR A 215 6.31 -12.33 -6.09
C THR A 215 5.08 -13.05 -6.69
N GLY A 216 4.88 -14.35 -6.41
CA GLY A 216 3.76 -15.12 -6.96
C GLY A 216 2.39 -14.60 -6.51
N ALA A 217 2.08 -14.74 -5.21
CA ALA A 217 0.76 -14.47 -4.63
C ALA A 217 0.66 -13.11 -3.91
N ILE A 218 1.59 -12.19 -4.14
CA ILE A 218 1.67 -10.90 -3.45
C ILE A 218 1.61 -9.72 -4.40
N LEU A 219 1.20 -8.56 -3.90
CA LEU A 219 1.37 -7.30 -4.61
C LEU A 219 2.86 -6.91 -4.63
N MET A 220 3.35 -6.48 -5.79
CA MET A 220 4.68 -5.89 -5.91
C MET A 220 4.71 -4.50 -5.28
N GLY A 221 5.00 -4.45 -3.97
CA GLY A 221 4.96 -3.23 -3.18
C GLY A 221 6.09 -2.26 -3.53
N ILE A 222 5.77 -0.97 -3.68
CA ILE A 222 6.76 0.08 -3.93
C ILE A 222 7.58 0.35 -2.66
N THR A 223 6.95 0.29 -1.48
CA THR A 223 7.70 0.33 -0.21
C THR A 223 8.59 -0.91 -0.05
N ARG A 224 8.11 -2.10 -0.45
CA ARG A 224 8.93 -3.31 -0.48
C ARG A 224 10.18 -3.11 -1.35
N ASP A 225 10.02 -2.55 -2.54
CA ASP A 225 11.14 -2.23 -3.45
C ASP A 225 12.12 -1.21 -2.83
N ALA A 226 11.60 -0.19 -2.15
CA ALA A 226 12.43 0.75 -1.42
C ALA A 226 13.30 0.06 -0.35
N ILE A 227 12.75 -0.97 0.35
CA ILE A 227 13.52 -1.73 1.34
C ILE A 227 14.67 -2.51 0.70
N PHE A 228 14.52 -3.08 -0.50
CA PHE A 228 15.66 -3.73 -1.19
C PHE A 228 16.82 -2.74 -1.39
N THR A 229 16.49 -1.53 -1.81
CA THR A 229 17.50 -0.49 -2.07
C THR A 229 18.14 0.02 -0.77
N LEU A 230 17.32 0.32 0.25
CA LEU A 230 17.80 0.76 1.56
C LEU A 230 18.61 -0.32 2.28
N ALA A 231 18.19 -1.58 2.21
CA ALA A 231 18.95 -2.69 2.79
C ALA A 231 20.34 -2.80 2.16
N LYS A 232 20.41 -2.69 0.83
CA LYS A 232 21.69 -2.71 0.10
C LYS A 232 22.63 -1.58 0.54
N SER A 233 22.11 -0.36 0.79
CA SER A 233 22.94 0.77 1.27
C SER A 233 23.50 0.53 2.69
N HIS A 234 22.86 -0.38 3.45
CA HIS A 234 23.34 -0.84 4.76
C HIS A 234 24.19 -2.12 4.72
N GLY A 235 24.52 -2.63 3.53
CA GLY A 235 25.27 -3.89 3.39
C GLY A 235 24.47 -5.13 3.77
N LEU A 236 23.12 -5.04 3.85
CA LEU A 236 22.25 -6.15 4.14
C LEU A 236 21.87 -6.88 2.84
N SER A 237 21.89 -8.21 2.86
CA SER A 237 21.33 -9.01 1.76
C SER A 237 19.82 -9.13 1.90
N VAL A 238 19.12 -9.13 0.76
CA VAL A 238 17.68 -9.41 0.70
C VAL A 238 17.46 -10.58 -0.25
N VAL A 239 16.77 -11.60 0.22
CA VAL A 239 16.50 -12.82 -0.54
C VAL A 239 14.99 -13.04 -0.66
N GLU A 240 14.53 -13.32 -1.87
CA GLU A 240 13.15 -13.73 -2.11
C GLU A 240 13.06 -15.26 -2.05
N GLN A 241 12.27 -15.79 -1.11
CA GLN A 241 12.10 -17.22 -0.90
C GLN A 241 10.67 -17.55 -0.47
N GLN A 242 10.30 -18.83 -0.60
CA GLN A 242 9.16 -19.39 0.10
C GLN A 242 9.49 -19.51 1.60
N ILE A 243 8.61 -19.01 2.44
CA ILE A 243 8.76 -18.97 3.88
C ILE A 243 7.64 -19.81 4.50
N THR A 244 8.01 -20.84 5.25
CA THR A 244 7.05 -21.68 5.98
C THR A 244 6.59 -21.00 7.28
N ARG A 245 5.44 -21.41 7.80
CA ARG A 245 4.89 -20.89 9.05
C ARG A 245 5.83 -21.05 10.25
N ASN A 246 6.50 -22.20 10.38
CA ASN A 246 7.46 -22.42 11.48
C ASN A 246 8.67 -21.50 11.37
N ARG A 247 9.17 -21.25 10.16
CA ARG A 247 10.28 -20.33 9.91
C ARG A 247 9.91 -18.88 10.31
N LEU A 248 8.65 -18.49 10.08
CA LEU A 248 8.15 -17.20 10.53
C LEU A 248 8.19 -17.05 12.07
N TYR A 249 7.89 -18.12 12.83
CA TYR A 249 7.95 -18.07 14.29
C TYR A 249 9.38 -18.07 14.86
N GLU A 250 10.35 -18.56 14.11
CA GLU A 250 11.77 -18.63 14.50
C GLU A 250 12.57 -17.40 14.03
N ALA A 251 11.95 -16.47 13.32
CA ALA A 251 12.62 -15.27 12.81
C ALA A 251 13.17 -14.40 13.96
N ASP A 252 14.33 -13.80 13.75
CA ASP A 252 14.93 -12.85 14.69
C ASP A 252 14.08 -11.56 14.78
N GLU A 253 13.58 -11.09 13.63
CA GLU A 253 12.69 -9.93 13.52
C GLU A 253 11.66 -10.17 12.40
N VAL A 254 10.50 -9.56 12.51
CA VAL A 254 9.47 -9.52 11.46
C VAL A 254 8.96 -8.09 11.33
N PHE A 255 8.73 -7.63 10.12
CA PHE A 255 8.12 -6.32 9.89
C PHE A 255 7.28 -6.27 8.61
N PHE A 256 6.27 -5.42 8.62
CA PHE A 256 5.47 -5.09 7.44
C PHE A 256 6.02 -3.87 6.71
N THR A 257 5.73 -3.79 5.41
CA THR A 257 6.04 -2.65 4.56
C THR A 257 4.85 -2.28 3.67
N GLY A 258 4.51 -1.00 3.65
CA GLY A 258 3.42 -0.50 2.79
C GLY A 258 3.34 1.03 2.85
N THR A 259 2.64 1.63 1.91
CA THR A 259 2.50 3.10 1.86
C THR A 259 1.82 3.64 3.12
N ALA A 260 0.77 2.99 3.61
CA ALA A 260 0.06 3.44 4.80
C ALA A 260 0.77 3.01 6.10
N ALA A 261 1.31 1.79 6.12
CA ALA A 261 2.00 1.21 7.26
C ALA A 261 3.47 1.66 7.39
N GLU A 262 4.04 2.21 6.30
CA GLU A 262 5.47 2.52 6.20
C GLU A 262 6.30 1.26 6.52
N ILE A 263 7.10 1.27 7.57
CA ILE A 263 7.76 0.08 8.11
C ILE A 263 7.19 -0.14 9.51
N THR A 264 6.56 -1.28 9.74
CA THR A 264 5.91 -1.57 11.03
C THR A 264 6.47 -2.87 11.61
N PRO A 265 7.14 -2.81 12.77
CA PRO A 265 7.64 -4.00 13.45
C PRO A 265 6.50 -4.92 13.91
N VAL A 266 6.66 -6.24 13.73
CA VAL A 266 5.78 -7.27 14.28
C VAL A 266 6.50 -7.96 15.42
N THR A 267 5.97 -7.85 16.63
CA THR A 267 6.62 -8.37 17.85
C THR A 267 5.93 -9.60 18.41
N SER A 268 4.74 -9.95 17.91
CA SER A 268 4.05 -11.17 18.29
C SER A 268 3.21 -11.72 17.13
N ILE A 269 3.22 -13.04 16.96
CA ILE A 269 2.42 -13.76 15.95
C ILE A 269 1.72 -14.94 16.63
N ASP A 270 0.39 -15.03 16.52
CA ASP A 270 -0.42 -16.10 17.16
C ASP A 270 -0.12 -16.26 18.66
N GLY A 271 0.08 -15.15 19.37
CA GLY A 271 0.40 -15.11 20.79
C GLY A 271 1.85 -15.50 21.15
N ARG A 272 2.72 -15.79 20.15
CA ARG A 272 4.15 -16.08 20.35
C ARG A 272 4.96 -14.80 20.14
N ALA A 273 5.88 -14.50 21.05
CA ALA A 273 6.86 -13.45 20.85
C ALA A 273 7.79 -13.78 19.68
N ILE A 274 8.12 -12.79 18.86
CA ILE A 274 9.12 -12.89 17.79
C ILE A 274 10.43 -12.30 18.31
N GLY A 275 11.52 -13.03 18.14
CA GLY A 275 12.81 -12.65 18.70
C GLY A 275 12.72 -12.36 20.19
N THR A 276 13.02 -11.14 20.59
CA THR A 276 12.96 -10.69 22.00
C THR A 276 11.59 -10.12 22.42
N GLY A 277 10.60 -10.11 21.50
CA GLY A 277 9.26 -9.55 21.74
C GLY A 277 9.19 -8.02 21.70
N VAL A 278 10.24 -7.37 21.19
CA VAL A 278 10.30 -5.92 20.96
C VAL A 278 10.83 -5.65 19.54
N PRO A 279 10.64 -4.45 18.97
CA PRO A 279 11.18 -4.10 17.66
C PRO A 279 12.69 -4.31 17.57
N GLY A 280 13.13 -5.07 16.56
CA GLY A 280 14.53 -5.44 16.42
C GLY A 280 15.39 -4.36 15.74
N PRO A 281 16.71 -4.42 15.90
CA PRO A 281 17.63 -3.37 15.45
C PRO A 281 17.70 -3.21 13.92
N VAL A 282 17.52 -4.28 13.15
CA VAL A 282 17.52 -4.21 11.67
C VAL A 282 16.28 -3.46 11.20
N THR A 283 15.10 -3.81 11.73
CA THR A 283 13.83 -3.14 11.43
C THR A 283 13.89 -1.66 11.77
N LEU A 284 14.35 -1.30 12.97
CA LEU A 284 14.46 0.08 13.41
C LEU A 284 15.42 0.91 12.55
N ARG A 285 16.54 0.34 12.14
CA ARG A 285 17.50 0.98 11.24
C ARG A 285 16.89 1.26 9.86
N LEU A 286 16.20 0.28 9.28
CA LEU A 286 15.53 0.44 7.99
C LEU A 286 14.39 1.45 8.07
N ALA A 287 13.61 1.43 9.15
CA ALA A 287 12.54 2.39 9.38
C ALA A 287 13.05 3.84 9.46
N LYS A 288 14.16 4.05 10.17
CA LYS A 288 14.82 5.36 10.23
C LYS A 288 15.29 5.82 8.85
N SER A 289 15.94 4.96 8.08
CA SER A 289 16.39 5.30 6.73
C SER A 289 15.24 5.54 5.77
N PHE A 290 14.15 4.80 5.90
CA PHE A 290 12.93 5.05 5.14
C PHE A 290 12.36 6.44 5.47
N GLU A 291 12.20 6.78 6.74
CA GLU A 291 11.74 8.10 7.18
C GLU A 291 12.66 9.22 6.63
N GLN A 292 13.98 9.06 6.75
CA GLN A 292 14.93 10.03 6.22
C GLN A 292 14.81 10.18 4.68
N SER A 293 14.57 9.09 3.95
CA SER A 293 14.36 9.14 2.50
C SER A 293 13.08 9.88 2.12
N THR A 294 12.00 9.74 2.90
CA THR A 294 10.74 10.46 2.65
C THR A 294 10.84 11.95 2.93
N ARG A 295 11.77 12.35 3.82
CA ARG A 295 12.03 13.73 4.20
C ARG A 295 13.10 14.43 3.38
N GLY A 296 13.75 13.73 2.42
CA GLY A 296 14.82 14.27 1.58
C GLY A 296 16.13 14.49 2.36
N GLU A 297 16.34 13.78 3.46
CA GLU A 297 17.54 13.84 4.28
C GLU A 297 18.66 12.92 3.74
N LEU A 298 18.34 12.05 2.78
CA LEU A 298 19.27 11.14 2.11
C LEU A 298 19.41 11.54 0.64
N SER A 299 20.51 12.21 0.28
CA SER A 299 20.74 12.73 -1.08
C SER A 299 20.64 11.68 -2.19
N ASP A 300 21.12 10.46 -1.92
CA ASP A 300 21.11 9.35 -2.88
C ASP A 300 19.72 8.92 -3.30
N PHE A 301 18.70 9.28 -2.54
CA PHE A 301 17.28 8.93 -2.79
C PHE A 301 16.41 10.13 -3.17
N ASN A 302 17.00 11.30 -3.46
CA ASN A 302 16.25 12.49 -3.87
C ASN A 302 15.42 12.27 -5.15
N SER A 303 15.84 11.35 -6.03
CA SER A 303 15.06 10.94 -7.20
C SER A 303 13.72 10.28 -6.87
N TRP A 304 13.53 9.83 -5.63
CA TRP A 304 12.26 9.28 -5.14
C TRP A 304 11.23 10.34 -4.77
N LEU A 305 11.63 11.61 -4.74
CA LEU A 305 10.81 12.73 -4.32
C LEU A 305 10.37 13.57 -5.52
N THR A 306 9.06 13.68 -5.70
CA THR A 306 8.46 14.62 -6.66
C THR A 306 7.87 15.79 -5.88
N TYR A 307 8.54 16.93 -5.94
CA TYR A 307 8.13 18.14 -5.21
C TYR A 307 6.85 18.76 -5.80
N VAL A 308 5.99 19.26 -4.88
CA VAL A 308 4.68 19.86 -5.17
C VAL A 308 4.79 21.37 -5.31
#